data_ce0f5ec322166a9aa672564743df4a7d
#
_entry.id   ce0f5ec322166a9aa672564743df4a7d
#
_cell.length_a   1.000
_cell.length_b   1.000
_cell.length_c   1.000
_cell.angle_alpha   90.00
_cell.angle_beta   90.00
_cell.angle_gamma   90.00
#
_symmetry.space_group_name_H-M   'P 1'
#
loop_
_entity.id
_entity.type
_entity.pdbx_description
1 polymer ?
#
loop_
_entity_poly.entity_id
_entity_poly.type
_entity_poly.pdbx_seq_one_letter_code
_entity_poly.pdbx_strand_id
1 'polypeptide(L)'
;MQEENQMVTAVVGANWGDEGKGKITDMLADEADIVIRFQGGANAGHTIVNNYGKFALHTLPSGVFHSHITNIIGNGVALDIPKVISEIKSITDRNVPAPKIMISDRAQIVMPYHVLFDQYEEERLGKNSFGSTKSGIAPFYSDKYAKIGFQVSELFDEELLQAKIKRTCETKNIMLEHMYHKPLLKEEELLATLHEYRDMVAPYVGDVSLFLDKAIKEGKKILLEGQLGTLKDPDHGIYPMVTSSSTLAAYGAIGAGIPPYEIKKIVTVSKAYSSAVGAGAFVSEIFGDEADELRRRGGDGGEFGATTGRPRRMGWYDCVASKYGCRLQGTTDVALTVLDVLGYLDEIPVCVGYDIDGEVTTDFPVTAKLEKAKPVLKNLPGWKC
;
A
#
# COMPACT_ATOMS: atom_id res chain seq x y z
N MET A 1 -4.29 14.41 34.17
CA MET A 1 -3.72 13.36 33.28
C MET A 1 -3.00 14.12 32.19
N GLN A 2 -1.68 14.05 32.16
CA GLN A 2 -0.90 14.61 31.04
C GLN A 2 -1.37 13.85 29.81
N GLU A 3 -1.81 14.53 28.75
CA GLU A 3 -1.88 13.96 27.42
C GLU A 3 -0.47 13.42 27.13
N GLU A 4 -0.28 12.11 27.19
CA GLU A 4 0.94 11.48 26.72
C GLU A 4 1.12 11.93 25.29
N ASN A 5 2.16 12.67 25.03
CA ASN A 5 2.51 13.20 23.71
C ASN A 5 2.64 12.00 22.76
N GLN A 6 1.56 11.69 22.03
CA GLN A 6 1.52 10.56 21.11
C GLN A 6 2.41 10.87 19.92
N MET A 7 3.69 10.49 20.02
CA MET A 7 4.70 10.86 19.04
C MET A 7 4.57 10.12 17.72
N VAL A 8 4.14 8.85 17.75
CA VAL A 8 4.02 8.03 16.53
C VAL A 8 2.58 7.56 16.35
N THR A 9 1.97 7.98 15.24
CA THR A 9 0.63 7.57 14.80
C THR A 9 0.75 6.77 13.51
N ALA A 10 0.06 5.62 13.41
CA ALA A 10 -0.06 4.87 12.18
C ALA A 10 -1.45 5.05 11.55
N VAL A 11 -1.53 5.26 10.24
CA VAL A 11 -2.77 5.26 9.44
C VAL A 11 -2.76 4.04 8.55
N VAL A 12 -3.70 3.13 8.77
CA VAL A 12 -3.78 1.83 8.09
C VAL A 12 -5.20 1.50 7.62
N GLY A 13 -5.35 0.50 6.76
CA GLY A 13 -6.66 0.11 6.22
C GLY A 13 -7.24 -1.11 6.92
N ALA A 14 -8.55 -1.10 7.18
CA ALA A 14 -9.26 -2.19 7.82
C ALA A 14 -9.45 -3.40 6.89
N ASN A 15 -9.72 -3.20 5.61
CA ASN A 15 -10.27 -4.20 4.71
C ASN A 15 -9.39 -4.46 3.47
N TRP A 16 -9.90 -4.16 2.27
CA TRP A 16 -9.25 -4.49 0.98
C TRP A 16 -8.27 -3.43 0.46
N GLY A 17 -8.17 -2.25 1.10
CA GLY A 17 -7.15 -1.25 0.78
C GLY A 17 -7.67 0.03 0.13
N ASP A 18 -8.95 0.13 -0.14
CA ASP A 18 -9.59 1.26 -0.82
C ASP A 18 -10.35 2.20 0.14
N GLU A 19 -9.96 2.25 1.39
CA GLU A 19 -10.71 2.91 2.47
C GLU A 19 -10.59 4.45 2.48
N GLY A 20 -9.70 5.03 1.66
CA GLY A 20 -9.47 6.48 1.64
C GLY A 20 -8.42 6.96 2.64
N LYS A 21 -7.43 6.13 2.94
CA LYS A 21 -6.30 6.46 3.85
C LYS A 21 -5.59 7.77 3.51
N GLY A 22 -5.41 8.04 2.21
CA GLY A 22 -4.74 9.26 1.76
C GLY A 22 -5.37 10.55 2.29
N LYS A 23 -6.71 10.64 2.30
CA LYS A 23 -7.44 11.79 2.87
C LYS A 23 -7.21 11.92 4.38
N ILE A 24 -7.26 10.81 5.10
CA ILE A 24 -7.04 10.80 6.55
C ILE A 24 -5.59 11.14 6.88
N THR A 25 -4.64 10.62 6.12
CA THR A 25 -3.22 10.95 6.27
C THR A 25 -2.96 12.43 6.01
N ASP A 26 -3.52 12.98 4.93
CA ASP A 26 -3.38 14.39 4.57
C ASP A 26 -3.94 15.31 5.68
N MET A 27 -5.11 14.98 6.23
CA MET A 27 -5.69 15.71 7.37
C MET A 27 -4.80 15.68 8.62
N LEU A 28 -4.21 14.53 8.93
CA LEU A 28 -3.34 14.36 10.10
C LEU A 28 -1.93 14.91 9.87
N ALA A 29 -1.53 15.07 8.61
CA ALA A 29 -0.21 15.55 8.25
C ALA A 29 0.04 16.99 8.70
N ASP A 30 -0.99 17.84 8.75
CA ASP A 30 -0.86 19.24 9.20
C ASP A 30 -0.16 19.39 10.57
N GLU A 31 -0.38 18.44 11.46
CA GLU A 31 0.20 18.41 12.81
C GLU A 31 1.49 17.57 12.92
N ALA A 32 1.91 16.92 11.85
CA ALA A 32 3.07 16.04 11.86
C ALA A 32 4.36 16.80 11.49
N ASP A 33 5.47 16.43 12.09
CA ASP A 33 6.81 16.87 11.68
C ASP A 33 7.39 15.95 10.58
N ILE A 34 6.97 14.69 10.59
CA ILE A 34 7.51 13.64 9.71
C ILE A 34 6.37 12.74 9.23
N VAL A 35 6.32 12.47 7.92
CA VAL A 35 5.42 11.46 7.33
C VAL A 35 6.23 10.39 6.63
N ILE A 36 5.94 9.12 6.93
CA ILE A 36 6.74 7.97 6.48
C ILE A 36 5.87 6.98 5.73
N ARG A 37 6.27 6.63 4.51
CA ARG A 37 5.84 5.39 3.85
C ARG A 37 6.70 4.26 4.36
N PHE A 38 6.09 3.26 5.00
CA PHE A 38 6.84 2.20 5.67
C PHE A 38 6.75 0.83 4.95
N GLN A 39 5.84 0.67 4.00
CA GLN A 39 5.65 -0.59 3.24
C GLN A 39 5.00 -0.33 1.88
N GLY A 40 4.84 -1.42 1.09
CA GLY A 40 4.26 -1.35 -0.23
C GLY A 40 5.23 -0.79 -1.26
N GLY A 41 4.71 -0.27 -2.34
CA GLY A 41 5.48 0.29 -3.44
C GLY A 41 4.57 1.05 -4.41
N ALA A 42 4.97 1.13 -5.68
CA ALA A 42 4.23 1.86 -6.70
C ALA A 42 2.99 1.11 -7.27
N ASN A 43 2.61 0.00 -6.66
CA ASN A 43 1.48 -0.83 -7.09
C ASN A 43 0.10 -0.29 -6.70
N ALA A 44 0.03 0.57 -5.68
CA ALA A 44 -1.22 1.22 -5.27
C ALA A 44 -1.03 2.72 -5.21
N GLY A 45 -2.01 3.46 -5.74
CA GLY A 45 -2.03 4.91 -5.71
C GLY A 45 -3.05 5.44 -4.70
N HIS A 46 -2.79 6.65 -4.22
CA HIS A 46 -3.76 7.44 -3.47
C HIS A 46 -3.92 8.81 -4.11
N THR A 47 -5.14 9.32 -4.07
CA THR A 47 -5.45 10.63 -4.64
C THR A 47 -5.55 11.66 -3.52
N ILE A 48 -4.86 12.77 -3.69
CA ILE A 48 -4.95 13.95 -2.82
C ILE A 48 -5.51 15.11 -3.63
N VAL A 49 -6.46 15.81 -3.03
CA VAL A 49 -7.04 17.03 -3.60
C VAL A 49 -6.80 18.17 -2.62
N ASN A 50 -6.07 19.19 -3.06
CA ASN A 50 -5.72 20.34 -2.24
C ASN A 50 -5.70 21.63 -3.09
N ASN A 51 -5.20 22.72 -2.53
CA ASN A 51 -5.13 24.03 -3.20
C ASN A 51 -4.25 24.05 -4.48
N TYR A 52 -3.34 23.09 -4.63
CA TYR A 52 -2.51 22.94 -5.84
C TYR A 52 -3.21 22.10 -6.92
N GLY A 53 -4.34 21.46 -6.60
CA GLY A 53 -5.13 20.63 -7.50
C GLY A 53 -5.23 19.16 -7.08
N LYS A 54 -5.53 18.30 -8.06
CA LYS A 54 -5.67 16.85 -7.86
C LYS A 54 -4.38 16.14 -8.25
N PHE A 55 -3.84 15.32 -7.34
CA PHE A 55 -2.61 14.53 -7.52
C PHE A 55 -2.88 13.05 -7.23
N ALA A 56 -2.31 12.18 -8.06
CA ALA A 56 -2.25 10.75 -7.81
C ALA A 56 -0.80 10.40 -7.45
N LEU A 57 -0.57 10.07 -6.19
CA LEU A 57 0.72 9.61 -5.68
C LEU A 57 0.72 8.10 -5.50
N HIS A 58 1.87 7.46 -5.71
CA HIS A 58 2.04 6.02 -5.53
C HIS A 58 3.04 5.71 -4.41
N THR A 59 4.23 6.32 -4.47
CA THR A 59 5.32 6.05 -3.52
C THR A 59 5.57 7.20 -2.56
N LEU A 60 5.39 8.44 -3.00
CA LEU A 60 5.59 9.60 -2.14
C LEU A 60 4.58 9.63 -0.98
N PRO A 61 5.03 10.01 0.24
CA PRO A 61 4.14 10.28 1.36
C PRO A 61 3.17 11.45 1.08
N SER A 62 2.01 11.42 1.74
CA SER A 62 1.01 12.51 1.62
C SER A 62 1.50 13.86 2.15
N GLY A 63 2.51 13.88 3.01
CA GLY A 63 3.10 15.10 3.57
C GLY A 63 3.89 15.97 2.59
N VAL A 64 4.07 15.55 1.33
CA VAL A 64 4.88 16.31 0.33
C VAL A 64 4.30 17.67 -0.05
N PHE A 65 3.05 17.95 0.30
CA PHE A 65 2.40 19.24 0.06
C PHE A 65 2.62 20.26 1.19
N HIS A 66 3.24 19.84 2.29
CA HIS A 66 3.49 20.65 3.48
C HIS A 66 4.99 20.95 3.65
N SER A 67 5.39 22.20 3.52
CA SER A 67 6.81 22.61 3.47
C SER A 67 7.58 22.35 4.78
N HIS A 68 6.89 22.23 5.93
CA HIS A 68 7.52 21.94 7.21
C HIS A 68 7.83 20.46 7.40
N ILE A 69 7.14 19.57 6.71
CA ILE A 69 7.21 18.12 6.91
C ILE A 69 8.46 17.53 6.24
N THR A 70 9.15 16.64 6.96
CA THR A 70 10.12 15.72 6.36
C THR A 70 9.41 14.46 5.90
N ASN A 71 9.46 14.18 4.62
CA ASN A 71 8.81 13.04 3.99
C ASN A 71 9.80 11.90 3.83
N ILE A 72 9.48 10.72 4.35
CA ILE A 72 10.42 9.60 4.38
C ILE A 72 9.87 8.41 3.60
N ILE A 73 10.73 7.84 2.78
CA ILE A 73 10.56 6.50 2.21
C ILE A 73 11.40 5.54 3.03
N GLY A 74 10.73 4.74 3.86
CA GLY A 74 11.35 3.83 4.81
C GLY A 74 11.93 2.58 4.14
N ASN A 75 12.71 1.83 4.91
CA ASN A 75 13.37 0.61 4.44
C ASN A 75 12.41 -0.54 4.07
N GLY A 76 11.15 -0.48 4.50
CA GLY A 76 10.14 -1.48 4.16
C GLY A 76 9.47 -1.28 2.80
N VAL A 77 9.74 -0.18 2.10
CA VAL A 77 9.16 0.16 0.80
C VAL A 77 9.90 -0.57 -0.33
N ALA A 78 9.14 -1.10 -1.29
CA ALA A 78 9.65 -1.54 -2.59
C ALA A 78 9.91 -0.29 -3.45
N LEU A 79 11.15 0.17 -3.49
CA LEU A 79 11.52 1.47 -4.05
C LEU A 79 11.69 1.40 -5.58
N ASP A 80 10.75 1.97 -6.31
CA ASP A 80 10.88 2.23 -7.74
C ASP A 80 11.45 3.65 -7.92
N ILE A 81 12.79 3.76 -8.08
CA ILE A 81 13.49 5.04 -8.13
C ILE A 81 12.98 5.95 -9.25
N PRO A 82 12.86 5.50 -10.52
CA PRO A 82 12.33 6.34 -11.59
C PRO A 82 10.94 6.89 -11.30
N LYS A 83 10.05 6.09 -10.69
CA LYS A 83 8.69 6.54 -10.35
C LYS A 83 8.70 7.60 -9.25
N VAL A 84 9.50 7.42 -8.21
CA VAL A 84 9.65 8.43 -7.15
C VAL A 84 10.13 9.76 -7.72
N ILE A 85 11.16 9.75 -8.55
CA ILE A 85 11.70 10.96 -9.17
C ILE A 85 10.66 11.61 -10.11
N SER A 86 9.92 10.80 -10.88
CA SER A 86 8.83 11.29 -11.72
C SER A 86 7.70 11.93 -10.91
N GLU A 87 7.36 11.36 -9.75
CA GLU A 87 6.35 11.94 -8.85
C GLU A 87 6.83 13.27 -8.26
N ILE A 88 8.08 13.36 -7.78
CA ILE A 88 8.69 14.62 -7.30
C ILE A 88 8.59 15.69 -8.39
N LYS A 89 9.00 15.35 -9.61
CA LYS A 89 8.93 16.28 -10.74
C LYS A 89 7.49 16.72 -11.02
N SER A 90 6.55 15.79 -11.02
CA SER A 90 5.14 16.08 -11.34
C SER A 90 4.49 17.07 -10.37
N ILE A 91 4.87 17.04 -9.09
CA ILE A 91 4.35 17.99 -8.09
C ILE A 91 5.05 19.35 -8.19
N THR A 92 6.38 19.36 -8.40
CA THR A 92 7.14 20.62 -8.52
C THR A 92 6.82 21.38 -9.80
N ASP A 93 6.60 20.69 -10.91
CA ASP A 93 6.16 21.30 -12.19
C ASP A 93 4.78 21.99 -12.07
N ARG A 94 4.02 21.68 -11.01
CA ARG A 94 2.71 22.28 -10.69
C ARG A 94 2.78 23.33 -9.57
N ASN A 95 3.96 23.93 -9.37
CA ASN A 95 4.24 24.97 -8.38
C ASN A 95 4.06 24.54 -6.91
N VAL A 96 4.08 23.26 -6.60
CA VAL A 96 4.23 22.80 -5.22
C VAL A 96 5.68 23.07 -4.81
N PRO A 97 5.93 23.69 -3.65
CA PRO A 97 7.29 23.89 -3.15
C PRO A 97 8.04 22.57 -3.06
N ALA A 98 9.33 22.55 -3.40
CA ALA A 98 10.14 21.35 -3.36
C ALA A 98 10.07 20.69 -1.97
N PRO A 99 9.56 19.45 -1.85
CA PRO A 99 9.38 18.79 -0.58
C PRO A 99 10.71 18.36 0.03
N LYS A 100 10.79 18.33 1.36
CA LYS A 100 11.91 17.70 2.06
C LYS A 100 11.71 16.20 2.01
N ILE A 101 12.61 15.48 1.34
CA ILE A 101 12.52 14.02 1.14
C ILE A 101 13.78 13.36 1.67
N MET A 102 13.60 12.24 2.37
CA MET A 102 14.68 11.31 2.73
C MET A 102 14.30 9.90 2.33
N ILE A 103 15.23 9.18 1.73
CA ILE A 103 15.09 7.79 1.33
C ILE A 103 16.05 6.94 2.15
N SER A 104 15.56 5.87 2.76
CA SER A 104 16.41 4.98 3.55
C SER A 104 17.50 4.34 2.68
N ASP A 105 18.73 4.43 3.15
CA ASP A 105 19.88 3.72 2.60
C ASP A 105 19.70 2.19 2.61
N ARG A 106 18.83 1.66 3.50
CA ARG A 106 18.46 0.24 3.61
C ARG A 106 17.24 -0.14 2.81
N ALA A 107 16.54 0.80 2.15
CA ALA A 107 15.46 0.47 1.24
C ALA A 107 15.99 -0.38 0.09
N GLN A 108 15.18 -1.35 -0.38
CA GLN A 108 15.55 -2.16 -1.53
C GLN A 108 14.86 -1.67 -2.79
N ILE A 109 15.54 -1.86 -3.91
CA ILE A 109 15.20 -1.29 -5.21
C ILE A 109 14.36 -2.28 -6.02
N VAL A 110 13.25 -1.79 -6.58
CA VAL A 110 12.53 -2.49 -7.65
C VAL A 110 13.39 -2.41 -8.91
N MET A 111 13.96 -3.53 -9.29
CA MET A 111 14.82 -3.64 -10.46
C MET A 111 13.99 -3.71 -11.74
N PRO A 112 14.51 -3.28 -12.89
CA PRO A 112 13.78 -3.36 -14.17
C PRO A 112 13.25 -4.76 -14.48
N TYR A 113 14.03 -5.79 -14.18
CA TYR A 113 13.62 -7.17 -14.41
C TYR A 113 12.48 -7.63 -13.47
N HIS A 114 12.28 -7.02 -12.30
CA HIS A 114 11.12 -7.34 -11.46
C HIS A 114 9.81 -7.00 -12.16
N VAL A 115 9.75 -5.86 -12.83
CA VAL A 115 8.59 -5.45 -13.63
C VAL A 115 8.34 -6.41 -14.79
N LEU A 116 9.42 -6.80 -15.49
CA LEU A 116 9.33 -7.77 -16.59
C LEU A 116 8.84 -9.15 -16.10
N PHE A 117 9.38 -9.64 -14.99
CA PHE A 117 8.99 -10.94 -14.44
C PHE A 117 7.53 -10.96 -13.98
N ASP A 118 7.05 -9.87 -13.40
CA ASP A 118 5.63 -9.71 -13.03
C ASP A 118 4.73 -9.79 -14.28
N GLN A 119 5.12 -9.13 -15.37
CA GLN A 119 4.41 -9.20 -16.65
C GLN A 119 4.45 -10.61 -17.26
N TYR A 120 5.62 -11.24 -17.31
CA TYR A 120 5.79 -12.55 -17.90
C TYR A 120 5.07 -13.65 -17.13
N GLU A 121 5.00 -13.52 -15.80
CA GLU A 121 4.25 -14.47 -14.97
C GLU A 121 2.74 -14.34 -15.20
N GLU A 122 2.20 -13.11 -15.28
CA GLU A 122 0.80 -12.88 -15.64
C GLU A 122 0.48 -13.44 -17.07
N GLU A 123 1.39 -13.26 -18.02
CA GLU A 123 1.26 -13.87 -19.36
C GLU A 123 1.24 -15.39 -19.29
N ARG A 124 2.17 -16.00 -18.55
CA ARG A 124 2.29 -17.46 -18.39
C ARG A 124 1.06 -18.08 -17.72
N LEU A 125 0.51 -17.42 -16.70
CA LEU A 125 -0.67 -17.86 -15.98
C LEU A 125 -1.96 -17.70 -16.80
N GLY A 126 -2.01 -16.79 -17.73
CA GLY A 126 -3.15 -16.58 -18.64
C GLY A 126 -4.46 -16.37 -17.88
N LYS A 127 -5.42 -17.30 -18.04
CA LYS A 127 -6.74 -17.22 -17.38
C LYS A 127 -6.66 -17.35 -15.85
N ASN A 128 -5.59 -17.90 -15.32
CA ASN A 128 -5.35 -18.09 -13.89
C ASN A 128 -4.49 -16.95 -13.30
N SER A 129 -4.32 -15.84 -14.01
CA SER A 129 -3.53 -14.70 -13.56
C SER A 129 -4.15 -14.06 -12.31
N PHE A 130 -3.29 -13.52 -11.45
CA PHE A 130 -3.71 -12.85 -10.20
C PHE A 130 -4.30 -11.46 -10.43
N GLY A 131 -4.16 -10.91 -11.63
CA GLY A 131 -4.55 -9.53 -11.95
C GLY A 131 -3.56 -8.50 -11.39
N SER A 132 -2.28 -8.82 -11.42
CA SER A 132 -1.19 -7.94 -10.96
C SER A 132 -1.26 -6.55 -11.59
N THR A 133 -0.79 -5.55 -10.86
CA THR A 133 -0.58 -4.19 -11.38
C THR A 133 0.64 -4.10 -12.32
N LYS A 134 1.38 -5.19 -12.47
CA LYS A 134 2.63 -5.27 -13.27
C LYS A 134 3.69 -4.25 -12.83
N SER A 135 3.73 -4.00 -11.53
CA SER A 135 4.69 -3.08 -10.89
C SER A 135 5.91 -3.79 -10.30
N GLY A 136 6.03 -5.10 -10.51
CA GLY A 136 7.18 -5.90 -10.08
C GLY A 136 7.23 -6.21 -8.59
N ILE A 137 6.12 -6.08 -7.86
CA ILE A 137 6.11 -6.18 -6.39
C ILE A 137 6.36 -7.61 -5.91
N ALA A 138 5.67 -8.61 -6.46
CA ALA A 138 5.87 -10.00 -6.05
C ALA A 138 7.30 -10.50 -6.36
N PRO A 139 7.84 -10.32 -7.57
CA PRO A 139 9.24 -10.65 -7.85
C PRO A 139 10.25 -9.92 -6.98
N PHE A 140 9.99 -8.64 -6.67
CA PHE A 140 10.82 -7.85 -5.76
C PHE A 140 10.89 -8.48 -4.36
N TYR A 141 9.75 -8.78 -3.75
CA TYR A 141 9.72 -9.39 -2.41
C TYR A 141 10.29 -10.81 -2.42
N SER A 142 10.10 -11.59 -3.50
CA SER A 142 10.79 -12.86 -3.69
C SER A 142 12.30 -12.70 -3.58
N ASP A 143 12.88 -11.76 -4.29
CA ASP A 143 14.32 -11.51 -4.27
C ASP A 143 14.80 -10.98 -2.93
N LYS A 144 14.02 -10.10 -2.29
CA LYS A 144 14.34 -9.58 -0.96
C LYS A 144 14.51 -10.72 0.06
N TYR A 145 13.55 -11.64 0.12
CA TYR A 145 13.59 -12.74 1.10
C TYR A 145 14.52 -13.88 0.66
N ALA A 146 14.78 -14.03 -0.64
CA ALA A 146 15.88 -14.88 -1.15
C ALA A 146 17.28 -14.28 -0.93
N LYS A 147 17.36 -13.03 -0.43
CA LYS A 147 18.60 -12.29 -0.10
C LYS A 147 19.48 -11.99 -1.33
N ILE A 148 18.82 -11.73 -2.45
CA ILE A 148 19.46 -11.37 -3.74
C ILE A 148 19.02 -10.00 -4.24
N GLY A 149 18.20 -9.28 -3.46
CA GLY A 149 17.79 -7.90 -3.76
C GLY A 149 18.94 -6.90 -3.61
N PHE A 150 18.73 -5.68 -4.12
CA PHE A 150 19.69 -4.57 -4.05
C PHE A 150 19.19 -3.51 -3.06
N GLN A 151 20.02 -3.15 -2.08
CA GLN A 151 19.78 -1.99 -1.22
C GLN A 151 20.27 -0.70 -1.89
N VAL A 152 19.66 0.43 -1.53
CA VAL A 152 20.07 1.75 -2.02
C VAL A 152 21.53 2.05 -1.72
N SER A 153 22.02 1.70 -0.51
CA SER A 153 23.41 1.89 -0.13
C SER A 153 24.40 1.18 -1.05
N GLU A 154 24.03 0.05 -1.63
CA GLU A 154 24.91 -0.73 -2.52
C GLU A 154 25.13 -0.07 -3.88
N LEU A 155 24.30 0.91 -4.26
CA LEU A 155 24.54 1.71 -5.47
C LEU A 155 25.83 2.53 -5.41
N PHE A 156 26.35 2.78 -4.21
CA PHE A 156 27.53 3.60 -3.95
C PHE A 156 28.80 2.76 -3.73
N ASP A 157 28.72 1.44 -3.85
CA ASP A 157 29.84 0.50 -3.80
C ASP A 157 29.97 -0.22 -5.15
N GLU A 158 30.86 0.28 -5.99
CA GLU A 158 31.02 -0.17 -7.38
C GLU A 158 31.43 -1.65 -7.50
N GLU A 159 32.34 -2.09 -6.62
CA GLU A 159 32.82 -3.49 -6.66
C GLU A 159 31.71 -4.45 -6.26
N LEU A 160 31.00 -4.16 -5.17
CA LEU A 160 29.85 -4.94 -4.71
C LEU A 160 28.73 -4.95 -5.75
N LEU A 161 28.45 -3.78 -6.36
CA LEU A 161 27.42 -3.63 -7.36
C LEU A 161 27.67 -4.52 -8.58
N GLN A 162 28.87 -4.50 -9.15
CA GLN A 162 29.25 -5.33 -10.28
C GLN A 162 29.18 -6.82 -9.97
N ALA A 163 29.68 -7.23 -8.79
CA ALA A 163 29.61 -8.63 -8.36
C ALA A 163 28.16 -9.14 -8.22
N LYS A 164 27.27 -8.32 -7.67
CA LYS A 164 25.84 -8.66 -7.53
C LYS A 164 25.13 -8.71 -8.88
N ILE A 165 25.39 -7.76 -9.78
CA ILE A 165 24.82 -7.75 -11.12
C ILE A 165 25.16 -9.03 -11.87
N LYS A 166 26.43 -9.45 -11.87
CA LYS A 166 26.87 -10.67 -12.51
C LYS A 166 26.08 -11.89 -12.01
N ARG A 167 26.00 -12.09 -10.69
CA ARG A 167 25.23 -13.18 -10.08
C ARG A 167 23.74 -13.10 -10.40
N THR A 168 23.19 -11.90 -10.44
CA THR A 168 21.79 -11.68 -10.78
C THR A 168 21.50 -12.07 -12.21
N CYS A 169 22.32 -11.62 -13.17
CA CYS A 169 22.19 -11.98 -14.57
C CYS A 169 22.29 -13.51 -14.77
N GLU A 170 23.28 -14.17 -14.17
CA GLU A 170 23.42 -15.63 -14.22
C GLU A 170 22.13 -16.34 -13.78
N THR A 171 21.55 -15.95 -12.66
CA THR A 171 20.36 -16.60 -12.09
C THR A 171 19.09 -16.25 -12.88
N LYS A 172 18.87 -14.96 -13.18
CA LYS A 172 17.65 -14.50 -13.85
C LYS A 172 17.58 -14.93 -15.30
N ASN A 173 18.72 -15.05 -15.98
CA ASN A 173 18.79 -15.48 -17.37
C ASN A 173 18.36 -16.95 -17.54
N ILE A 174 18.59 -17.80 -16.54
CA ILE A 174 18.04 -19.17 -16.55
C ILE A 174 16.51 -19.15 -16.63
N MET A 175 15.86 -18.30 -15.83
CA MET A 175 14.41 -18.17 -15.86
C MET A 175 13.92 -17.55 -17.18
N LEU A 176 14.60 -16.53 -17.67
CA LEU A 176 14.26 -15.86 -18.94
C LEU A 176 14.36 -16.83 -20.12
N GLU A 177 15.43 -17.60 -20.19
CA GLU A 177 15.66 -18.54 -21.28
C GLU A 177 14.72 -19.75 -21.23
N HIS A 178 14.64 -20.42 -20.09
CA HIS A 178 14.00 -21.74 -20.00
C HIS A 178 12.56 -21.72 -19.53
N MET A 179 12.13 -20.67 -18.79
CA MET A 179 10.76 -20.59 -18.28
C MET A 179 9.90 -19.62 -19.08
N TYR A 180 10.43 -18.42 -19.35
CA TYR A 180 9.66 -17.36 -20.01
C TYR A 180 9.92 -17.24 -21.50
N HIS A 181 11.02 -17.80 -22.02
CA HIS A 181 11.46 -17.68 -23.42
C HIS A 181 11.52 -16.23 -23.88
N LYS A 182 12.17 -15.39 -23.07
CA LYS A 182 12.30 -13.94 -23.26
C LYS A 182 13.77 -13.52 -23.39
N PRO A 183 14.06 -12.32 -23.91
CA PRO A 183 15.42 -11.79 -24.02
C PRO A 183 16.17 -11.80 -22.69
N LEU A 184 17.46 -12.13 -22.76
CA LEU A 184 18.33 -12.21 -21.59
C LEU A 184 18.75 -10.81 -21.11
N LEU A 185 19.00 -10.70 -19.80
CA LEU A 185 19.62 -9.51 -19.19
C LEU A 185 21.10 -9.45 -19.58
N LYS A 186 21.58 -8.23 -19.80
CA LYS A 186 23.00 -7.94 -20.03
C LYS A 186 23.55 -7.14 -18.84
N GLU A 187 24.71 -7.57 -18.35
CA GLU A 187 25.35 -6.97 -17.18
C GLU A 187 25.64 -5.48 -17.38
N GLU A 188 26.14 -5.11 -18.56
CA GLU A 188 26.49 -3.71 -18.90
C GLU A 188 25.25 -2.79 -18.94
N GLU A 189 24.14 -3.27 -19.51
CA GLU A 189 22.89 -2.50 -19.56
C GLU A 189 22.30 -2.31 -18.16
N LEU A 190 22.35 -3.35 -17.32
CA LEU A 190 21.86 -3.29 -15.95
C LEU A 190 22.73 -2.37 -15.08
N LEU A 191 24.05 -2.46 -15.24
CA LEU A 191 25.01 -1.58 -14.53
C LEU A 191 24.79 -0.10 -14.91
N ALA A 192 24.64 0.20 -16.19
CA ALA A 192 24.34 1.56 -16.66
C ALA A 192 23.04 2.09 -16.04
N THR A 193 22.00 1.26 -16.02
CA THR A 193 20.72 1.63 -15.37
C THR A 193 20.89 1.92 -13.88
N LEU A 194 21.67 1.13 -13.16
CA LEU A 194 21.89 1.34 -11.73
C LEU A 194 22.76 2.55 -11.43
N HIS A 195 23.67 2.93 -12.32
CA HIS A 195 24.39 4.20 -12.24
C HIS A 195 23.43 5.40 -12.39
N GLU A 196 22.49 5.33 -13.33
CA GLU A 196 21.44 6.36 -13.45
C GLU A 196 20.58 6.42 -12.17
N TYR A 197 20.19 5.27 -11.61
CA TYR A 197 19.42 5.22 -10.36
C TYR A 197 20.18 5.82 -9.18
N ARG A 198 21.49 5.53 -9.09
CA ARG A 198 22.37 6.14 -8.08
C ARG A 198 22.34 7.66 -8.17
N ASP A 199 22.53 8.19 -9.38
CA ASP A 199 22.60 9.64 -9.59
C ASP A 199 21.24 10.30 -9.29
N MET A 200 20.13 9.65 -9.63
CA MET A 200 18.78 10.12 -9.31
C MET A 200 18.50 10.15 -7.80
N VAL A 201 18.93 9.12 -7.07
CA VAL A 201 18.56 8.96 -5.65
C VAL A 201 19.53 9.64 -4.69
N ALA A 202 20.77 9.87 -5.11
CA ALA A 202 21.86 10.38 -4.27
C ALA A 202 21.50 11.61 -3.41
N PRO A 203 20.74 12.63 -3.92
CA PRO A 203 20.39 13.79 -3.11
C PRO A 203 19.46 13.48 -1.91
N TYR A 204 18.83 12.31 -1.87
CA TYR A 204 17.77 11.97 -0.91
C TYR A 204 18.18 10.90 0.09
N VAL A 205 19.30 10.20 -0.14
CA VAL A 205 19.70 9.03 0.67
C VAL A 205 20.20 9.44 2.06
N GLY A 206 19.73 8.71 3.07
CA GLY A 206 20.17 8.91 4.45
C GLY A 206 19.90 7.71 5.36
N ASP A 207 20.57 7.69 6.51
CA ASP A 207 20.27 6.72 7.60
C ASP A 207 18.98 7.13 8.30
N VAL A 208 17.86 6.64 7.77
CA VAL A 208 16.50 6.91 8.27
C VAL A 208 16.33 6.41 9.70
N SER A 209 16.88 5.25 10.05
CA SER A 209 16.75 4.70 11.39
C SER A 209 17.41 5.59 12.45
N LEU A 210 18.61 6.07 12.17
CA LEU A 210 19.30 7.01 13.06
C LEU A 210 18.60 8.37 13.12
N PHE A 211 18.08 8.85 11.99
CA PHE A 211 17.32 10.10 11.94
C PHE A 211 16.06 10.01 12.82
N LEU A 212 15.33 8.91 12.73
CA LEU A 212 14.09 8.71 13.50
C LEU A 212 14.35 8.51 14.99
N ASP A 213 15.43 7.82 15.38
CA ASP A 213 15.84 7.71 16.78
C ASP A 213 16.06 9.09 17.42
N LYS A 214 16.73 9.99 16.70
CA LYS A 214 16.92 11.37 17.13
C LYS A 214 15.59 12.14 17.19
N ALA A 215 14.77 12.03 16.15
CA ALA A 215 13.48 12.72 16.06
C ALA A 215 12.54 12.32 17.21
N ILE A 216 12.48 11.03 17.55
CA ILE A 216 11.72 10.53 18.69
C ILE A 216 12.22 11.13 20.00
N LYS A 217 13.53 11.14 20.22
CA LYS A 217 14.14 11.77 21.42
C LYS A 217 13.89 13.27 21.53
N GLU A 218 13.73 13.94 20.39
CA GLU A 218 13.37 15.36 20.30
C GLU A 218 11.87 15.63 20.45
N GLY A 219 11.05 14.59 20.57
CA GLY A 219 9.60 14.72 20.71
C GLY A 219 8.86 15.07 19.43
N LYS A 220 9.43 14.74 18.25
CA LYS A 220 8.81 14.98 16.95
C LYS A 220 7.58 14.10 16.73
N LYS A 221 6.54 14.68 16.13
CA LYS A 221 5.33 13.97 15.74
C LYS A 221 5.54 13.23 14.41
N ILE A 222 5.41 11.90 14.44
CA ILE A 222 5.66 11.02 13.30
C ILE A 222 4.36 10.36 12.87
N LEU A 223 4.07 10.42 11.57
CA LEU A 223 2.92 9.77 10.94
C LEU A 223 3.39 8.65 10.03
N LEU A 224 3.02 7.42 10.34
CA LEU A 224 3.26 6.25 9.52
C LEU A 224 2.10 6.06 8.54
N GLU A 225 2.35 6.21 7.26
CA GLU A 225 1.36 6.06 6.21
C GLU A 225 1.41 4.67 5.60
N GLY A 226 0.36 3.86 5.87
CA GLY A 226 0.20 2.51 5.32
C GLY A 226 -0.39 2.52 3.91
N GLN A 227 -0.19 1.41 3.22
CA GLN A 227 -0.74 1.13 1.90
C GLN A 227 -1.57 -0.15 1.94
N LEU A 228 -2.65 -0.20 1.14
CA LEU A 228 -3.59 -1.32 1.13
C LEU A 228 -4.33 -1.50 2.48
N GLY A 229 -4.81 -2.69 2.79
CA GLY A 229 -5.59 -2.98 4.00
C GLY A 229 -5.30 -4.38 4.53
N THR A 230 -5.83 -4.70 5.71
CA THR A 230 -5.56 -5.94 6.43
C THR A 230 -5.81 -7.19 5.61
N LEU A 231 -6.87 -7.22 4.79
CA LEU A 231 -7.22 -8.39 3.97
C LEU A 231 -6.26 -8.61 2.79
N LYS A 232 -5.33 -7.70 2.56
CA LYS A 232 -4.25 -7.82 1.57
C LYS A 232 -2.89 -8.14 2.20
N ASP A 233 -2.84 -8.36 3.51
CA ASP A 233 -1.64 -8.82 4.20
C ASP A 233 -1.28 -10.26 3.82
N PRO A 234 0.00 -10.59 3.55
CA PRO A 234 0.38 -11.93 3.10
C PRO A 234 0.16 -13.02 4.14
N ASP A 235 0.20 -12.70 5.44
CA ASP A 235 0.04 -13.67 6.53
C ASP A 235 -1.41 -13.77 7.02
N HIS A 236 -2.14 -12.66 7.04
CA HIS A 236 -3.47 -12.56 7.65
C HIS A 236 -4.60 -12.22 6.68
N GLY A 237 -4.28 -11.93 5.43
CA GLY A 237 -5.27 -11.58 4.40
C GLY A 237 -5.89 -12.80 3.72
N ILE A 238 -6.55 -12.53 2.61
CA ILE A 238 -7.25 -13.53 1.78
C ILE A 238 -6.29 -14.25 0.82
N TYR A 239 -5.21 -14.81 1.37
CA TYR A 239 -4.18 -15.50 0.59
C TYR A 239 -4.78 -16.54 -0.36
N PRO A 240 -4.33 -16.65 -1.64
CA PRO A 240 -3.15 -15.99 -2.22
C PRO A 240 -3.43 -14.60 -2.86
N MET A 241 -4.65 -14.09 -2.79
CA MET A 241 -5.05 -12.82 -3.42
C MET A 241 -4.71 -11.62 -2.54
N VAL A 242 -3.44 -11.53 -2.16
CA VAL A 242 -2.84 -10.54 -1.27
C VAL A 242 -1.74 -9.74 -1.96
N THR A 243 -1.22 -8.70 -1.31
CA THR A 243 0.05 -8.08 -1.71
C THR A 243 1.22 -8.81 -1.05
N SER A 244 2.44 -8.56 -1.49
CA SER A 244 3.63 -9.22 -0.94
C SER A 244 4.26 -8.48 0.25
N SER A 245 3.76 -7.28 0.59
CA SER A 245 4.19 -6.53 1.79
C SER A 245 3.20 -6.67 2.93
N SER A 246 3.68 -6.66 4.18
CA SER A 246 2.77 -6.60 5.33
C SER A 246 2.06 -5.25 5.40
N THR A 247 0.73 -5.29 5.52
CA THR A 247 -0.14 -4.11 5.55
C THR A 247 -0.54 -3.71 6.97
N LEU A 248 -0.01 -4.41 7.97
CA LEU A 248 -0.34 -4.19 9.38
C LEU A 248 0.49 -3.05 9.98
N ALA A 249 -0.12 -2.30 10.92
CA ALA A 249 0.55 -1.23 11.66
C ALA A 249 1.83 -1.70 12.36
N ALA A 250 1.85 -2.94 12.84
CA ALA A 250 3.01 -3.57 13.46
C ALA A 250 4.26 -3.56 12.56
N TYR A 251 4.08 -3.71 11.24
CA TYR A 251 5.19 -3.62 10.29
C TYR A 251 5.73 -2.19 10.16
N GLY A 252 4.98 -1.19 10.58
CA GLY A 252 5.44 0.21 10.62
C GLY A 252 6.73 0.38 11.42
N ALA A 253 6.86 -0.34 12.51
CA ALA A 253 8.09 -0.34 13.31
C ALA A 253 9.29 -0.90 12.52
N ILE A 254 9.10 -2.02 11.81
CA ILE A 254 10.14 -2.67 10.99
C ILE A 254 10.46 -1.81 9.76
N GLY A 255 9.41 -1.37 9.05
CA GLY A 255 9.55 -0.66 7.77
C GLY A 255 10.07 0.78 7.89
N ALA A 256 9.94 1.39 9.07
CA ALA A 256 10.52 2.69 9.40
C ALA A 256 11.84 2.57 10.19
N GLY A 257 12.09 1.45 10.87
CA GLY A 257 13.27 1.24 11.72
C GLY A 257 13.17 1.94 13.08
N ILE A 258 11.99 1.84 13.73
CA ILE A 258 11.72 2.39 15.07
C ILE A 258 11.29 1.26 16.04
N PRO A 259 11.39 1.49 17.36
CA PRO A 259 10.88 0.53 18.34
C PRO A 259 9.34 0.38 18.23
N PRO A 260 8.79 -0.85 18.33
CA PRO A 260 7.34 -1.07 18.14
C PRO A 260 6.48 -0.40 19.23
N TYR A 261 7.01 -0.22 20.43
CA TYR A 261 6.30 0.44 21.54
C TYR A 261 6.14 1.96 21.35
N GLU A 262 6.78 2.57 20.35
CA GLU A 262 6.59 3.97 20.00
C GLU A 262 5.28 4.21 19.24
N ILE A 263 4.73 3.21 18.58
CA ILE A 263 3.44 3.31 17.89
C ILE A 263 2.32 3.28 18.93
N LYS A 264 1.88 4.45 19.38
CA LYS A 264 0.86 4.60 20.44
C LYS A 264 -0.55 4.78 19.90
N LYS A 265 -0.69 5.31 18.70
CA LYS A 265 -1.97 5.55 18.07
C LYS A 265 -2.05 4.85 16.72
N ILE A 266 -3.13 4.10 16.52
CA ILE A 266 -3.39 3.38 15.28
C ILE A 266 -4.78 3.77 14.78
N VAL A 267 -4.80 4.65 13.79
CA VAL A 267 -6.01 5.08 13.09
C VAL A 267 -6.28 4.11 11.96
N THR A 268 -7.27 3.27 12.14
CA THR A 268 -7.68 2.33 11.11
C THR A 268 -8.82 2.91 10.29
N VAL A 269 -8.58 3.06 9.00
CA VAL A 269 -9.58 3.63 8.09
C VAL A 269 -10.49 2.53 7.57
N SER A 270 -11.79 2.74 7.64
CA SER A 270 -12.83 1.87 7.09
C SER A 270 -13.80 2.69 6.25
N LYS A 271 -14.35 2.10 5.21
CA LYS A 271 -15.32 2.73 4.32
C LYS A 271 -16.74 2.31 4.73
N ALA A 272 -17.72 3.18 4.62
CA ALA A 272 -19.13 2.89 4.98
C ALA A 272 -19.79 1.81 4.11
N TYR A 273 -19.14 1.41 3.05
CA TYR A 273 -19.43 0.23 2.22
C TYR A 273 -18.12 -0.46 1.86
N SER A 274 -18.16 -1.63 1.24
CA SER A 274 -16.96 -2.36 0.86
C SER A 274 -16.64 -2.19 -0.61
N SER A 275 -15.36 -2.09 -0.94
CA SER A 275 -14.88 -2.18 -2.32
C SER A 275 -13.56 -2.93 -2.40
N ALA A 276 -13.32 -3.59 -3.53
CA ALA A 276 -12.08 -4.34 -3.76
C ALA A 276 -11.64 -4.25 -5.21
N VAL A 277 -10.32 -4.27 -5.42
CA VAL A 277 -9.70 -4.44 -6.74
C VAL A 277 -9.10 -5.83 -6.83
N GLY A 278 -9.27 -6.49 -7.98
CA GLY A 278 -8.71 -7.81 -8.25
C GLY A 278 -9.57 -8.96 -7.70
N ALA A 279 -9.03 -10.16 -7.85
CA ALA A 279 -9.67 -11.39 -7.44
C ALA A 279 -9.59 -11.61 -5.92
N GLY A 280 -10.26 -12.66 -5.44
CA GLY A 280 -10.26 -13.12 -4.06
C GLY A 280 -11.62 -13.02 -3.38
N ALA A 281 -11.72 -13.57 -2.19
CA ALA A 281 -12.94 -13.64 -1.43
C ALA A 281 -13.48 -12.26 -1.05
N PHE A 282 -14.78 -12.07 -1.25
CA PHE A 282 -15.49 -10.85 -0.93
C PHE A 282 -16.94 -11.20 -0.57
N VAL A 283 -17.16 -11.65 0.66
CA VAL A 283 -18.44 -12.27 1.08
C VAL A 283 -19.63 -11.30 0.96
N SER A 284 -19.45 -10.03 1.28
CA SER A 284 -20.47 -8.99 1.20
C SER A 284 -20.63 -8.38 -0.21
N GLU A 285 -20.06 -8.99 -1.25
CA GLU A 285 -20.11 -8.49 -2.62
C GLU A 285 -21.54 -8.44 -3.16
N ILE A 286 -21.84 -7.38 -3.91
CA ILE A 286 -23.10 -7.15 -4.62
C ILE A 286 -22.87 -7.06 -6.12
N PHE A 287 -23.91 -7.33 -6.90
CA PHE A 287 -23.81 -7.43 -8.36
C PHE A 287 -24.97 -6.67 -9.04
N GLY A 288 -24.85 -6.48 -10.36
CA GLY A 288 -25.90 -5.86 -11.17
C GLY A 288 -26.08 -4.37 -10.89
N ASP A 289 -27.30 -3.88 -11.10
CA ASP A 289 -27.64 -2.46 -11.04
C ASP A 289 -27.33 -1.82 -9.67
N GLU A 290 -27.48 -2.57 -8.59
CA GLU A 290 -27.16 -2.13 -7.23
C GLU A 290 -25.66 -1.84 -7.07
N ALA A 291 -24.81 -2.74 -7.56
CA ALA A 291 -23.37 -2.54 -7.57
C ALA A 291 -22.94 -1.36 -8.46
N ASP A 292 -23.57 -1.24 -9.63
CA ASP A 292 -23.28 -0.18 -10.60
C ASP A 292 -23.67 1.20 -10.06
N GLU A 293 -24.83 1.30 -9.39
CA GLU A 293 -25.28 2.54 -8.77
C GLU A 293 -24.36 2.96 -7.61
N LEU A 294 -24.00 2.03 -6.73
CA LEU A 294 -23.06 2.31 -5.63
C LEU A 294 -21.68 2.69 -6.17
N ARG A 295 -21.20 2.01 -7.22
CA ARG A 295 -19.90 2.33 -7.88
C ARG A 295 -19.93 3.74 -8.47
N ARG A 296 -21.00 4.12 -9.12
CA ARG A 296 -21.16 5.43 -9.75
C ARG A 296 -21.19 6.56 -8.72
N ARG A 297 -21.80 6.33 -7.55
CA ARG A 297 -21.89 7.31 -6.46
C ARG A 297 -20.65 7.40 -5.61
N GLY A 298 -19.86 6.32 -5.57
CA GLY A 298 -18.70 6.22 -4.71
C GLY A 298 -17.57 7.15 -5.08
N GLY A 299 -16.92 7.74 -4.07
CA GLY A 299 -15.73 8.57 -4.21
C GLY A 299 -15.89 9.82 -5.10
N ASP A 300 -14.77 10.52 -5.32
CA ASP A 300 -14.71 11.75 -6.14
C ASP A 300 -14.64 11.44 -7.67
N GLY A 301 -15.49 10.60 -8.18
CA GLY A 301 -15.49 10.21 -9.61
C GLY A 301 -15.82 8.74 -9.84
N GLY A 302 -16.42 8.10 -8.87
CA GLY A 302 -16.79 6.69 -8.90
C GLY A 302 -15.72 5.74 -8.36
N GLU A 303 -16.10 4.51 -8.09
CA GLU A 303 -15.21 3.48 -7.55
C GLU A 303 -14.44 2.79 -8.68
N PHE A 304 -13.33 3.42 -9.09
CA PHE A 304 -12.39 2.91 -10.07
C PHE A 304 -10.97 2.87 -9.49
N GLY A 305 -10.17 1.91 -9.94
CA GLY A 305 -8.78 1.77 -9.47
C GLY A 305 -7.93 2.96 -9.87
N ALA A 306 -7.27 3.62 -8.90
CA ALA A 306 -6.46 4.81 -9.14
C ALA A 306 -5.32 4.58 -10.15
N THR A 307 -4.72 3.40 -10.14
CA THR A 307 -3.61 3.04 -11.04
C THR A 307 -4.10 2.42 -12.35
N THR A 308 -5.11 1.57 -12.30
CA THR A 308 -5.53 0.74 -13.45
C THR A 308 -6.79 1.25 -14.15
N GLY A 309 -7.56 2.15 -13.54
CA GLY A 309 -8.87 2.58 -14.03
C GLY A 309 -9.95 1.48 -14.04
N ARG A 310 -9.63 0.28 -13.52
CA ARG A 310 -10.58 -0.85 -13.50
C ARG A 310 -11.74 -0.55 -12.53
N PRO A 311 -13.00 -0.90 -12.90
CA PRO A 311 -14.13 -0.80 -11.97
C PRO A 311 -13.88 -1.69 -10.75
N ARG A 312 -14.08 -1.12 -9.56
CA ARG A 312 -13.98 -1.88 -8.31
C ARG A 312 -15.18 -2.79 -8.14
N ARG A 313 -14.96 -3.93 -7.53
CA ARG A 313 -16.01 -4.79 -6.99
C ARG A 313 -16.64 -4.06 -5.82
N MET A 314 -17.95 -4.11 -5.70
CA MET A 314 -18.71 -3.39 -4.68
C MET A 314 -19.37 -4.35 -3.72
N GLY A 315 -19.54 -3.94 -2.47
CA GLY A 315 -20.22 -4.71 -1.45
C GLY A 315 -20.75 -3.85 -0.32
N TRP A 316 -21.67 -4.39 0.47
CA TRP A 316 -22.13 -3.74 1.68
C TRP A 316 -21.06 -3.69 2.75
N TYR A 317 -21.23 -2.81 3.74
CA TYR A 317 -20.32 -2.76 4.87
C TYR A 317 -20.22 -4.13 5.54
N ASP A 318 -19.02 -4.61 5.71
CA ASP A 318 -18.74 -5.95 6.25
C ASP A 318 -18.21 -5.85 7.67
N CYS A 319 -19.10 -6.08 8.65
CA CYS A 319 -18.75 -6.03 10.06
C CYS A 319 -17.74 -7.13 10.45
N VAL A 320 -17.82 -8.30 9.82
CA VAL A 320 -16.94 -9.44 10.14
C VAL A 320 -15.52 -9.12 9.68
N ALA A 321 -15.36 -8.67 8.43
CA ALA A 321 -14.08 -8.26 7.87
C ALA A 321 -13.50 -7.06 8.61
N SER A 322 -14.32 -6.04 8.88
CA SER A 322 -13.85 -4.80 9.55
C SER A 322 -13.44 -5.05 11.00
N LYS A 323 -14.21 -5.86 11.75
CA LYS A 323 -13.86 -6.30 13.11
C LYS A 323 -12.52 -7.04 13.13
N TYR A 324 -12.34 -7.97 12.19
CA TYR A 324 -11.09 -8.72 12.04
C TYR A 324 -9.91 -7.80 11.73
N GLY A 325 -10.09 -6.90 10.75
CA GLY A 325 -9.06 -5.95 10.36
C GLY A 325 -8.65 -5.03 11.51
N CYS A 326 -9.61 -4.42 12.19
CA CYS A 326 -9.34 -3.55 13.34
C CYS A 326 -8.63 -4.28 14.48
N ARG A 327 -9.02 -5.53 14.76
CA ARG A 327 -8.36 -6.35 15.78
C ARG A 327 -6.89 -6.61 15.45
N LEU A 328 -6.58 -6.99 14.21
CA LEU A 328 -5.20 -7.28 13.79
C LEU A 328 -4.32 -6.04 13.69
N GLN A 329 -4.92 -4.92 13.31
CA GLN A 329 -4.22 -3.65 13.30
C GLN A 329 -3.86 -3.14 14.70
N GLY A 330 -4.55 -3.61 15.76
CA GLY A 330 -4.42 -3.05 17.10
C GLY A 330 -5.02 -1.66 17.19
N THR A 331 -6.16 -1.45 16.54
CA THR A 331 -6.85 -0.16 16.35
C THR A 331 -7.13 0.55 17.66
N THR A 332 -6.68 1.79 17.77
CA THR A 332 -7.08 2.71 18.85
C THR A 332 -8.25 3.61 18.44
N ASP A 333 -8.28 4.00 17.16
CA ASP A 333 -9.29 4.88 16.59
C ASP A 333 -9.73 4.35 15.21
N VAL A 334 -11.02 4.46 14.91
CA VAL A 334 -11.56 4.13 13.59
C VAL A 334 -11.98 5.40 12.88
N ALA A 335 -11.46 5.63 11.67
CA ALA A 335 -11.95 6.66 10.77
C ALA A 335 -12.91 6.03 9.74
N LEU A 336 -14.19 6.33 9.85
CA LEU A 336 -15.20 5.86 8.90
C LEU A 336 -15.39 6.88 7.79
N THR A 337 -15.16 6.48 6.54
CA THR A 337 -15.18 7.36 5.37
C THR A 337 -16.43 7.14 4.49
N VAL A 338 -16.75 8.11 3.66
CA VAL A 338 -17.77 8.10 2.60
C VAL A 338 -19.19 7.70 3.06
N LEU A 339 -19.57 8.15 4.25
CA LEU A 339 -20.91 7.97 4.80
C LEU A 339 -21.99 8.64 3.93
N ASP A 340 -21.69 9.80 3.37
CA ASP A 340 -22.54 10.58 2.47
C ASP A 340 -23.00 9.81 1.23
N VAL A 341 -22.15 8.91 0.73
CA VAL A 341 -22.45 8.10 -0.47
C VAL A 341 -23.71 7.25 -0.30
N LEU A 342 -24.00 6.78 0.91
CA LEU A 342 -25.17 5.93 1.20
C LEU A 342 -26.46 6.72 1.44
N GLY A 343 -26.43 8.05 1.39
CA GLY A 343 -27.58 8.91 1.66
C GLY A 343 -28.77 8.75 0.68
N TYR A 344 -28.61 8.04 -0.42
CA TYR A 344 -29.70 7.73 -1.35
C TYR A 344 -30.59 6.56 -0.90
N LEU A 345 -30.13 5.74 0.04
CA LEU A 345 -30.82 4.56 0.53
C LEU A 345 -31.79 4.91 1.66
N ASP A 346 -32.97 4.29 1.66
CA ASP A 346 -33.93 4.34 2.76
C ASP A 346 -33.54 3.37 3.88
N GLU A 347 -33.02 2.21 3.50
CA GLU A 347 -32.43 1.21 4.38
C GLU A 347 -31.05 0.84 3.86
N ILE A 348 -30.08 0.70 4.77
CA ILE A 348 -28.70 0.38 4.46
C ILE A 348 -28.42 -1.06 4.89
N PRO A 349 -28.21 -1.99 3.93
CA PRO A 349 -27.80 -3.34 4.27
C PRO A 349 -26.38 -3.37 4.84
N VAL A 350 -26.17 -4.16 5.88
CA VAL A 350 -24.88 -4.38 6.54
C VAL A 350 -24.67 -5.87 6.72
N CYS A 351 -23.52 -6.39 6.33
CA CYS A 351 -23.14 -7.77 6.55
C CYS A 351 -22.71 -7.95 8.01
N VAL A 352 -23.52 -8.60 8.83
CA VAL A 352 -23.31 -8.78 10.27
C VAL A 352 -22.78 -10.15 10.64
N GLY A 353 -22.72 -11.08 9.70
CA GLY A 353 -22.23 -12.45 9.91
C GLY A 353 -22.02 -13.17 8.59
N TYR A 354 -21.37 -14.31 8.64
CA TYR A 354 -21.17 -15.22 7.52
C TYR A 354 -21.85 -16.55 7.83
N ASP A 355 -22.72 -17.01 6.92
CA ASP A 355 -23.26 -18.37 6.93
C ASP A 355 -22.28 -19.26 6.15
N ILE A 356 -21.73 -20.26 6.82
CA ILE A 356 -20.82 -21.26 6.24
C ILE A 356 -21.38 -22.64 6.52
N ASP A 357 -21.87 -23.29 5.48
CA ASP A 357 -22.46 -24.64 5.54
C ASP A 357 -23.64 -24.75 6.57
N GLY A 358 -24.39 -23.65 6.79
CA GLY A 358 -25.53 -23.55 7.72
C GLY A 358 -25.16 -23.08 9.13
N GLU A 359 -23.90 -22.81 9.40
CA GLU A 359 -23.44 -22.24 10.68
C GLU A 359 -23.09 -20.75 10.49
N VAL A 360 -23.71 -19.89 11.31
CA VAL A 360 -23.44 -18.45 11.28
C VAL A 360 -22.30 -18.11 12.20
N THR A 361 -21.29 -17.43 11.67
CA THR A 361 -20.16 -16.90 12.44
C THR A 361 -20.02 -15.39 12.30
N THR A 362 -19.52 -14.73 13.34
CA THR A 362 -19.09 -13.32 13.35
C THR A 362 -17.58 -13.18 13.38
N ASP A 363 -16.86 -14.30 13.33
CA ASP A 363 -15.40 -14.35 13.26
C ASP A 363 -14.93 -14.63 11.84
N PHE A 364 -13.91 -13.89 11.40
CA PHE A 364 -13.38 -13.98 10.05
C PHE A 364 -12.62 -15.30 9.86
N PRO A 365 -13.04 -16.17 8.93
CA PRO A 365 -12.44 -17.47 8.73
C PRO A 365 -11.26 -17.44 7.75
N VAL A 366 -10.56 -18.55 7.63
CA VAL A 366 -9.53 -18.75 6.59
C VAL A 366 -10.12 -18.75 5.18
N THR A 367 -9.31 -18.45 4.18
CA THR A 367 -9.75 -18.25 2.78
C THR A 367 -10.57 -19.42 2.23
N ALA A 368 -10.18 -20.66 2.49
CA ALA A 368 -10.91 -21.84 2.02
C ALA A 368 -12.37 -21.93 2.53
N LYS A 369 -12.65 -21.34 3.70
CA LYS A 369 -14.02 -21.22 4.23
C LYS A 369 -14.75 -20.00 3.67
N LEU A 370 -14.01 -18.90 3.42
CA LEU A 370 -14.58 -17.68 2.82
C LEU A 370 -15.21 -17.93 1.44
N GLU A 371 -14.64 -18.83 0.65
CA GLU A 371 -15.17 -19.18 -0.69
C GLU A 371 -16.56 -19.82 -0.63
N LYS A 372 -16.95 -20.41 0.52
CA LYS A 372 -18.27 -21.01 0.76
C LYS A 372 -19.20 -20.09 1.55
N ALA A 373 -18.67 -19.00 2.09
CA ALA A 373 -19.44 -18.12 2.96
C ALA A 373 -20.50 -17.32 2.19
N LYS A 374 -21.65 -17.16 2.81
CA LYS A 374 -22.73 -16.27 2.34
C LYS A 374 -22.93 -15.15 3.35
N PRO A 375 -23.20 -13.91 2.92
CA PRO A 375 -23.43 -12.81 3.84
C PRO A 375 -24.76 -12.96 4.58
N VAL A 376 -24.73 -12.73 5.89
CA VAL A 376 -25.94 -12.52 6.69
C VAL A 376 -26.15 -11.02 6.81
N LEU A 377 -27.17 -10.52 6.13
CA LEU A 377 -27.45 -9.09 6.05
C LEU A 377 -28.48 -8.64 7.11
N LYS A 378 -28.29 -7.43 7.62
CA LYS A 378 -29.23 -6.71 8.48
C LYS A 378 -29.40 -5.30 7.92
N ASN A 379 -30.65 -4.88 7.75
CA ASN A 379 -30.95 -3.52 7.34
C ASN A 379 -30.93 -2.56 8.53
N LEU A 380 -30.26 -1.44 8.36
CA LEU A 380 -30.26 -0.31 9.27
C LEU A 380 -31.05 0.84 8.66
N PRO A 381 -31.67 1.72 9.46
CA PRO A 381 -32.29 2.94 8.93
C PRO A 381 -31.28 3.77 8.13
N GLY A 382 -31.70 4.25 6.97
CA GLY A 382 -30.88 5.14 6.16
C GLY A 382 -30.84 6.56 6.77
N TRP A 383 -29.85 7.29 6.36
CA TRP A 383 -29.75 8.74 6.62
C TRP A 383 -29.85 9.49 5.29
N LYS A 384 -30.40 10.68 5.32
CA LYS A 384 -30.47 11.58 4.16
C LYS A 384 -29.45 12.70 4.38
N CYS A 385 -28.46 12.76 3.50
CA CYS A 385 -27.41 13.80 3.51
C CYS A 385 -27.60 14.74 2.33
#